data_ecebf902c2ccbb79c5d90ed9ebc662ea
#
_entry.id   ecebf902c2ccbb79c5d90ed9ebc662ea
#
_cell.length_a   1.000
_cell.length_b   1.000
_cell.length_c   1.000
_cell.angle_alpha   90.00
_cell.angle_beta   90.00
_cell.angle_gamma   90.00
#
_symmetry.space_group_name_H-M   'P 1'
#
loop_
_entity.id
_entity.type
_entity.pdbx_description
1 polymer ?
#
loop_
_entity_poly.entity_id
_entity_poly.type
_entity_poly.pdbx_seq_one_letter_code
_entity_poly.pdbx_strand_id
1 'polypeptide(L)'
;MTQLKGVKLAVWILVLAIVRVCLVEIVHGRLQLPMFDDNLLQYLARHPWPRFVGWASLVSFFVEDLLSMTVFGGVIIATARLAGFRLLRNTYRPLESTTLAEFWNRYYFYYKELLVDHFFYPTFVRCLRGHRRLRMFFATFAAACVGNLLFHFIRDIHFVGEMGLWRAVVGQQSHAFYTFVLAISVGLSQMRRAPQLAPRGWLRGRLLPCLWVSSFFCLIHVFDAPLDREHSLGQRAEFLFYLLGVST
;
A
#
# COMPACT_ATOMS: atom_id res chain seq x y z
N MET A 1 23.57 0.31 23.02
CA MET A 1 22.36 -0.48 22.70
C MET A 1 21.65 -0.08 21.40
N THR A 2 21.53 1.19 21.03
CA THR A 2 20.85 1.64 19.80
C THR A 2 21.58 1.21 18.54
N GLN A 3 22.91 1.37 18.49
CA GLN A 3 23.75 0.95 17.36
C GLN A 3 23.69 -0.55 17.12
N LEU A 4 23.72 -1.38 18.17
CA LEU A 4 23.55 -2.83 18.03
C LEU A 4 22.21 -3.22 17.40
N LYS A 5 21.12 -2.50 17.76
CA LYS A 5 19.81 -2.66 17.11
C LYS A 5 19.85 -2.18 15.65
N GLY A 6 20.69 -1.20 15.33
CA GLY A 6 20.97 -0.73 13.96
C GLY A 6 21.66 -1.82 13.15
N VAL A 7 22.74 -2.40 13.65
CA VAL A 7 23.45 -3.52 12.98
C VAL A 7 22.52 -4.71 12.74
N LYS A 8 21.77 -5.13 13.77
CA LYS A 8 20.79 -6.23 13.62
C LYS A 8 19.75 -5.92 12.55
N LEU A 9 19.28 -4.68 12.48
CA LEU A 9 18.33 -4.27 11.44
C LEU A 9 18.99 -4.29 10.06
N ALA A 10 20.21 -3.78 9.91
CA ALA A 10 20.95 -3.78 8.65
C ALA A 10 21.15 -5.21 8.10
N VAL A 11 21.49 -6.18 8.96
CA VAL A 11 21.60 -7.59 8.56
C VAL A 11 20.24 -8.13 8.05
N TRP A 12 19.13 -7.84 8.76
CA TRP A 12 17.80 -8.26 8.28
C TRP A 12 17.42 -7.62 6.95
N ILE A 13 17.77 -6.34 6.74
CA ILE A 13 17.50 -5.63 5.48
C ILE A 13 18.30 -6.26 4.34
N LEU A 14 19.57 -6.59 4.58
CA LEU A 14 20.39 -7.29 3.59
C LEU A 14 19.75 -8.63 3.18
N VAL A 15 19.32 -9.42 4.16
CA VAL A 15 18.61 -10.69 3.90
C VAL A 15 17.34 -10.45 3.06
N LEU A 16 16.52 -9.45 3.43
CA LEU A 16 15.30 -9.14 2.69
C LEU A 16 15.60 -8.61 1.27
N ALA A 17 16.69 -7.85 1.09
CA ALA A 17 17.14 -7.39 -0.23
C ALA A 17 17.54 -8.57 -1.12
N ILE A 18 18.30 -9.54 -0.57
CA ILE A 18 18.66 -10.78 -1.28
C ILE A 18 17.40 -11.57 -1.64
N VAL A 19 16.48 -11.75 -0.69
CA VAL A 19 15.20 -12.43 -0.94
C VAL A 19 14.41 -11.77 -2.06
N ARG A 20 14.36 -10.42 -2.08
CA ARG A 20 13.70 -9.67 -3.16
C ARG A 20 14.36 -9.92 -4.52
N VAL A 21 15.69 -9.84 -4.59
CA VAL A 21 16.44 -10.09 -5.85
C VAL A 21 16.20 -11.53 -6.33
N CYS A 22 16.28 -12.51 -5.43
CA CYS A 22 16.00 -13.90 -5.77
C CYS A 22 14.55 -14.11 -6.23
N LEU A 23 13.58 -13.45 -5.59
CA LEU A 23 12.18 -13.51 -5.98
C LEU A 23 11.99 -13.00 -7.42
N VAL A 24 12.51 -11.81 -7.73
CA VAL A 24 12.42 -11.20 -9.06
C VAL A 24 13.08 -12.10 -10.11
N GLU A 25 14.27 -12.63 -9.83
CA GLU A 25 14.97 -13.53 -10.74
C GLU A 25 14.22 -14.84 -10.97
N ILE A 26 13.65 -15.42 -9.93
CA ILE A 26 12.88 -16.67 -10.07
C ILE A 26 11.57 -16.40 -10.83
N VAL A 27 10.84 -15.36 -10.46
CA VAL A 27 9.50 -15.10 -11.00
C VAL A 27 9.58 -14.58 -12.44
N HIS A 28 10.37 -13.55 -12.68
CA HIS A 28 10.43 -12.90 -13.99
C HIS A 28 11.53 -13.48 -14.90
N GLY A 29 12.67 -13.91 -14.32
CA GLY A 29 13.76 -14.50 -15.07
C GLY A 29 13.52 -15.96 -15.45
N ARG A 30 13.25 -16.86 -14.47
CA ARG A 30 13.13 -18.30 -14.72
C ARG A 30 11.73 -18.76 -15.10
N LEU A 31 10.70 -18.28 -14.37
CA LEU A 31 9.31 -18.63 -14.67
C LEU A 31 8.71 -17.78 -15.80
N GLN A 32 9.43 -16.75 -16.24
CA GLN A 32 9.00 -15.84 -17.30
C GLN A 32 7.61 -15.25 -17.10
N LEU A 33 7.24 -15.04 -15.83
CA LEU A 33 6.00 -14.37 -15.51
C LEU A 33 6.11 -12.88 -15.95
N PRO A 34 5.19 -12.34 -16.75
CA PRO A 34 5.23 -10.93 -17.16
C PRO A 34 5.10 -10.02 -15.94
N MET A 35 5.73 -8.84 -15.98
CA MET A 35 5.49 -7.80 -15.01
C MET A 35 4.02 -7.35 -15.05
N PHE A 36 3.54 -6.73 -13.99
CA PHE A 36 2.14 -6.31 -13.90
C PHE A 36 1.76 -5.33 -15.03
N ASP A 37 2.61 -4.34 -15.30
CA ASP A 37 2.35 -3.36 -16.36
C ASP A 37 2.39 -3.98 -17.76
N ASP A 38 3.30 -4.93 -18.04
CA ASP A 38 3.32 -5.68 -19.29
C ASP A 38 2.04 -6.48 -19.50
N ASN A 39 1.52 -7.08 -18.41
CA ASN A 39 0.27 -7.82 -18.43
C ASN A 39 -0.94 -6.91 -18.73
N LEU A 40 -0.97 -5.74 -18.13
CA LEU A 40 -1.98 -4.72 -18.41
C LEU A 40 -1.90 -4.24 -19.86
N LEU A 41 -0.70 -3.98 -20.39
CA LEU A 41 -0.47 -3.60 -21.79
C LEU A 41 -0.97 -4.67 -22.76
N GLN A 42 -0.66 -5.93 -22.53
CA GLN A 42 -1.12 -7.05 -23.38
C GLN A 42 -2.64 -7.21 -23.35
N TYR A 43 -3.26 -7.01 -22.19
CA TYR A 43 -4.72 -6.98 -22.08
C TYR A 43 -5.33 -5.86 -22.95
N LEU A 44 -4.78 -4.65 -22.85
CA LEU A 44 -5.24 -3.49 -23.64
C LEU A 44 -4.99 -3.67 -25.15
N ALA A 45 -3.93 -4.36 -25.53
CA ALA A 45 -3.65 -4.74 -26.91
C ALA A 45 -4.58 -5.86 -27.45
N ARG A 46 -5.57 -6.31 -26.68
CA ARG A 46 -6.50 -7.40 -27.03
C ARG A 46 -5.83 -8.77 -27.19
N HIS A 47 -4.67 -8.97 -26.59
CA HIS A 47 -3.93 -10.23 -26.52
C HIS A 47 -3.67 -10.64 -25.07
N PRO A 48 -4.73 -10.82 -24.23
CA PRO A 48 -4.55 -11.06 -22.82
C PRO A 48 -3.89 -12.41 -22.54
N TRP A 49 -3.00 -12.42 -21.56
CA TRP A 49 -2.52 -13.64 -20.95
C TRP A 49 -3.67 -14.37 -20.22
N PRO A 50 -3.59 -15.69 -20.03
CA PRO A 50 -4.56 -16.39 -19.19
C PRO A 50 -4.75 -15.71 -17.83
N ARG A 51 -5.98 -15.70 -17.30
CA ARG A 51 -6.31 -15.01 -16.04
C ARG A 51 -5.42 -15.37 -14.86
N PHE A 52 -5.00 -16.65 -14.75
CA PHE A 52 -4.11 -17.08 -13.67
C PHE A 52 -2.73 -16.40 -13.76
N VAL A 53 -2.22 -16.09 -14.96
CA VAL A 53 -0.99 -15.32 -15.17
C VAL A 53 -1.20 -13.88 -14.66
N GLY A 54 -2.35 -13.28 -14.97
CA GLY A 54 -2.69 -11.94 -14.47
C GLY A 54 -2.76 -11.89 -12.94
N TRP A 55 -3.37 -12.88 -12.30
CA TRP A 55 -3.37 -12.99 -10.85
C TRP A 55 -1.97 -13.21 -10.27
N ALA A 56 -1.16 -14.05 -10.87
CA ALA A 56 0.21 -14.29 -10.44
C ALA A 56 1.06 -13.03 -10.56
N SER A 57 0.95 -12.27 -11.67
CA SER A 57 1.63 -10.98 -11.85
C SER A 57 1.21 -9.95 -10.80
N LEU A 58 -0.10 -9.85 -10.50
CA LEU A 58 -0.59 -8.92 -9.48
C LEU A 58 -0.09 -9.26 -8.08
N VAL A 59 -0.10 -10.55 -7.71
CA VAL A 59 0.41 -11.01 -6.41
C VAL A 59 1.92 -10.79 -6.32
N SER A 60 2.67 -11.08 -7.40
CA SER A 60 4.12 -10.84 -7.45
C SER A 60 4.43 -9.35 -7.27
N PHE A 61 3.76 -8.49 -8.02
CA PHE A 61 3.89 -7.04 -7.94
C PHE A 61 3.65 -6.51 -6.50
N PHE A 62 2.56 -6.95 -5.87
CA PHE A 62 2.27 -6.58 -4.47
C PHE A 62 3.37 -7.04 -3.49
N VAL A 63 3.87 -8.27 -3.63
CA VAL A 63 4.92 -8.80 -2.75
C VAL A 63 6.25 -8.09 -2.99
N GLU A 64 6.60 -7.83 -4.24
CA GLU A 64 7.82 -7.12 -4.62
C GLU A 64 7.83 -5.68 -4.12
N ASP A 65 6.71 -4.96 -4.25
CA ASP A 65 6.57 -3.61 -3.70
C ASP A 65 6.70 -3.61 -2.18
N LEU A 66 6.00 -4.53 -1.51
CA LEU A 66 6.08 -4.67 -0.05
C LEU A 66 7.52 -4.95 0.44
N LEU A 67 8.26 -5.81 -0.26
CA LEU A 67 9.67 -6.07 0.03
C LEU A 67 10.55 -4.84 -0.26
N SER A 68 10.35 -4.19 -1.41
CA SER A 68 11.07 -2.99 -1.82
C SER A 68 10.95 -1.89 -0.79
N MET A 69 9.72 -1.61 -0.36
CA MET A 69 9.43 -0.58 0.63
C MET A 69 9.97 -0.93 2.03
N THR A 70 9.92 -2.22 2.40
CA THR A 70 10.50 -2.68 3.67
C THR A 70 12.01 -2.52 3.67
N VAL A 71 12.69 -2.84 2.57
CA VAL A 71 14.14 -2.67 2.40
C VAL A 71 14.50 -1.19 2.43
N PHE A 72 13.86 -0.37 1.60
CA PHE A 72 14.15 1.07 1.50
C PHE A 72 13.97 1.80 2.83
N GLY A 73 12.78 1.67 3.43
CA GLY A 73 12.50 2.27 4.75
C GLY A 73 13.39 1.71 5.85
N GLY A 74 13.75 0.43 5.74
CA GLY A 74 14.65 -0.24 6.66
C GLY A 74 16.07 0.31 6.62
N VAL A 75 16.63 0.58 5.43
CA VAL A 75 17.97 1.18 5.25
C VAL A 75 18.04 2.52 5.97
N ILE A 76 17.06 3.40 5.75
CA ILE A 76 16.99 4.71 6.41
C ILE A 76 17.04 4.57 7.93
N ILE A 77 16.21 3.68 8.49
CA ILE A 77 16.15 3.47 9.95
C ILE A 77 17.42 2.81 10.50
N ALA A 78 18.03 1.87 9.76
CA ALA A 78 19.28 1.25 10.18
C ALA A 78 20.40 2.27 10.25
N THR A 79 20.58 3.10 9.21
CA THR A 79 21.55 4.18 9.14
C THR A 79 21.38 5.17 10.28
N ALA A 80 20.16 5.63 10.51
CA ALA A 80 19.86 6.54 11.63
C ALA A 80 20.17 5.92 13.00
N ARG A 81 19.89 4.62 13.20
CA ARG A 81 20.22 3.91 14.45
C ARG A 81 21.74 3.74 14.63
N LEU A 82 22.47 3.51 13.55
CA LEU A 82 23.94 3.46 13.60
C LEU A 82 24.53 4.82 13.97
N ALA A 83 23.91 5.92 13.51
CA ALA A 83 24.25 7.29 13.93
C ALA A 83 23.79 7.62 15.37
N GLY A 84 23.15 6.68 16.10
CA GLY A 84 22.78 6.84 17.50
C GLY A 84 21.32 7.26 17.74
N PHE A 85 20.54 7.56 16.70
CA PHE A 85 19.13 7.96 16.84
C PHE A 85 18.24 6.78 17.25
N ARG A 86 17.35 7.00 18.22
CA ARG A 86 16.40 5.99 18.70
C ARG A 86 15.12 6.05 17.88
N LEU A 87 15.11 5.40 16.71
CA LEU A 87 13.95 5.33 15.84
C LEU A 87 13.22 3.99 15.95
N LEU A 88 11.91 3.98 15.73
CA LEU A 88 11.10 2.78 15.56
C LEU A 88 11.38 2.15 14.19
N ARG A 89 10.90 0.93 13.95
CA ARG A 89 10.94 0.32 12.61
C ARG A 89 9.88 0.99 11.73
N ASN A 90 10.23 1.26 10.48
CA ASN A 90 9.26 1.81 9.53
C ASN A 90 8.19 0.77 9.15
N THR A 91 8.62 -0.46 8.88
CA THR A 91 7.73 -1.59 8.54
C THR A 91 7.90 -2.71 9.56
N TYR A 92 6.78 -3.25 10.06
CA TYR A 92 6.80 -4.33 11.05
C TYR A 92 5.67 -5.34 10.81
N ARG A 93 5.98 -6.46 10.14
CA ARG A 93 5.09 -7.60 9.90
C ARG A 93 3.69 -7.21 9.38
N PRO A 94 3.58 -6.48 8.27
CA PRO A 94 2.30 -6.02 7.75
C PRO A 94 1.36 -7.18 7.38
N LEU A 95 1.88 -8.28 6.85
CA LEU A 95 1.08 -9.47 6.47
C LEU A 95 0.47 -10.23 7.65
N GLU A 96 0.89 -9.94 8.89
CA GLU A 96 0.26 -10.50 10.11
C GLU A 96 -0.92 -9.66 10.60
N SER A 97 -1.33 -8.63 9.86
CA SER A 97 -2.41 -7.73 10.25
C SER A 97 -3.77 -8.39 10.06
N THR A 98 -4.62 -8.27 11.08
CA THR A 98 -5.98 -8.82 11.08
C THR A 98 -7.05 -7.79 10.73
N THR A 99 -6.68 -6.51 10.62
CA THR A 99 -7.54 -5.41 10.20
C THR A 99 -6.82 -4.49 9.24
N LEU A 100 -7.58 -3.78 8.38
CA LEU A 100 -7.02 -2.82 7.42
C LEU A 100 -6.27 -1.68 8.12
N ALA A 101 -6.82 -1.19 9.24
CA ALA A 101 -6.16 -0.17 10.05
C ALA A 101 -4.84 -0.66 10.66
N GLU A 102 -4.77 -1.93 11.07
CA GLU A 102 -3.55 -2.54 11.59
C GLU A 102 -2.48 -2.67 10.50
N PHE A 103 -2.84 -3.10 9.29
CA PHE A 103 -1.94 -3.17 8.15
C PHE A 103 -1.35 -1.78 7.86
N TRP A 104 -2.20 -0.77 7.72
CA TRP A 104 -1.79 0.62 7.52
C TRP A 104 -0.80 1.11 8.60
N ASN A 105 -1.05 0.79 9.87
CA ASN A 105 -0.17 1.15 10.97
C ASN A 105 1.18 0.42 10.96
N ARG A 106 1.26 -0.78 10.39
CA ARG A 106 2.46 -1.62 10.38
C ARG A 106 3.30 -1.46 9.11
N TYR A 107 2.70 -0.96 8.02
CA TYR A 107 3.34 -0.91 6.72
C TYR A 107 4.30 0.28 6.58
N TYR A 108 3.84 1.48 6.96
CA TYR A 108 4.58 2.73 6.79
C TYR A 108 4.49 3.62 8.02
N PHE A 109 5.21 3.29 9.09
CA PHE A 109 5.07 3.97 10.37
C PHE A 109 5.28 5.49 10.27
N TYR A 110 6.44 5.94 9.75
CA TYR A 110 6.76 7.37 9.73
C TYR A 110 5.92 8.16 8.75
N TYR A 111 5.61 7.58 7.60
CA TYR A 111 4.69 8.20 6.65
C TYR A 111 3.28 8.35 7.25
N LYS A 112 2.79 7.31 7.90
CA LYS A 112 1.50 7.35 8.60
C LYS A 112 1.52 8.40 9.72
N GLU A 113 2.61 8.53 10.53
CA GLU A 113 2.73 9.57 11.56
C GLU A 113 2.65 10.97 10.94
N LEU A 114 3.35 11.22 9.81
CA LEU A 114 3.26 12.49 9.09
C LEU A 114 1.80 12.83 8.73
N LEU A 115 1.07 11.87 8.18
CA LEU A 115 -0.34 12.06 7.81
C LEU A 115 -1.24 12.24 9.03
N VAL A 116 -0.95 11.54 10.12
CA VAL A 116 -1.70 11.65 11.38
C VAL A 116 -1.51 13.04 12.00
N ASP A 117 -0.29 13.53 12.07
CA ASP A 117 0.00 14.82 12.69
C ASP A 117 -0.59 16.00 11.91
N HIS A 118 -0.51 15.95 10.57
CA HIS A 118 -0.91 17.08 9.73
C HIS A 118 -2.35 17.04 9.24
N PHE A 119 -2.97 15.88 9.15
CA PHE A 119 -4.34 15.73 8.61
C PHE A 119 -5.32 15.09 9.60
N PHE A 120 -4.93 13.99 10.27
CA PHE A 120 -5.84 13.33 11.19
C PHE A 120 -6.14 14.18 12.43
N TYR A 121 -5.14 14.59 13.19
CA TYR A 121 -5.35 15.34 14.43
C TYR A 121 -6.04 16.68 14.20
N PRO A 122 -5.64 17.53 13.24
CA PRO A 122 -6.36 18.78 12.98
C PRO A 122 -7.84 18.57 12.65
N THR A 123 -8.15 17.56 11.82
CA THR A 123 -9.53 17.22 11.46
C THR A 123 -10.30 16.65 12.68
N PHE A 124 -9.67 15.74 13.41
CA PHE A 124 -10.27 15.11 14.59
C PHE A 124 -10.65 16.12 15.69
N VAL A 125 -9.83 17.13 15.90
CA VAL A 125 -10.08 18.14 16.95
C VAL A 125 -11.17 19.13 16.50
N ARG A 126 -11.20 19.49 15.21
CA ARG A 126 -12.05 20.59 14.71
C ARG A 126 -13.42 20.12 14.23
N CYS A 127 -13.52 18.93 13.60
CA CYS A 127 -14.72 18.47 12.93
C CYS A 127 -15.57 17.54 13.79
N LEU A 128 -16.90 17.59 13.60
CA LEU A 128 -17.90 16.63 14.11
C LEU A 128 -17.76 16.25 15.58
N ARG A 129 -17.53 17.21 16.46
CA ARG A 129 -17.29 17.01 17.92
C ARG A 129 -18.39 16.20 18.62
N GLY A 130 -19.66 16.31 18.19
CA GLY A 130 -20.79 15.57 18.76
C GLY A 130 -20.88 14.09 18.36
N HIS A 131 -20.16 13.66 17.30
CA HIS A 131 -20.32 12.32 16.72
C HIS A 131 -19.00 11.56 16.66
N ARG A 132 -18.59 10.93 17.76
CA ARG A 132 -17.28 10.29 17.92
C ARG A 132 -16.89 9.35 16.75
N ARG A 133 -17.81 8.54 16.23
CA ARG A 133 -17.51 7.59 15.13
C ARG A 133 -17.29 8.31 13.81
N LEU A 134 -18.16 9.26 13.46
CA LEU A 134 -18.03 10.05 12.25
C LEU A 134 -16.76 10.91 12.31
N ARG A 135 -16.45 11.50 13.47
CA ARG A 135 -15.21 12.24 13.67
C ARG A 135 -13.97 11.38 13.42
N MET A 136 -13.95 10.14 13.92
CA MET A 136 -12.87 9.19 13.63
C MET A 136 -12.77 8.87 12.14
N PHE A 137 -13.90 8.59 11.48
CA PHE A 137 -13.96 8.31 10.05
C PHE A 137 -13.42 9.48 9.23
N PHE A 138 -13.92 10.70 9.45
CA PHE A 138 -13.50 11.87 8.68
C PHE A 138 -12.03 12.25 8.94
N ALA A 139 -11.52 12.08 10.15
CA ALA A 139 -10.12 12.29 10.44
C ALA A 139 -9.24 11.26 9.72
N THR A 140 -9.64 9.99 9.70
CA THR A 140 -8.96 8.93 8.94
C THR A 140 -9.02 9.21 7.45
N PHE A 141 -10.18 9.64 6.94
CA PHE A 141 -10.34 10.00 5.53
C PHE A 141 -9.43 11.18 5.15
N ALA A 142 -9.37 12.22 5.97
CA ALA A 142 -8.49 13.35 5.73
C ALA A 142 -7.01 12.93 5.64
N ALA A 143 -6.56 12.01 6.50
CA ALA A 143 -5.19 11.51 6.44
C ALA A 143 -4.95 10.56 5.26
N ALA A 144 -5.77 9.51 5.14
CA ALA A 144 -5.52 8.43 4.20
C ALA A 144 -5.94 8.74 2.74
N CYS A 145 -6.82 9.72 2.52
CA CYS A 145 -7.18 10.19 1.19
C CYS A 145 -6.49 11.53 0.88
N VAL A 146 -6.89 12.60 1.55
CA VAL A 146 -6.44 13.96 1.20
C VAL A 146 -4.94 14.13 1.45
N GLY A 147 -4.46 13.74 2.63
CA GLY A 147 -3.04 13.86 2.98
C GLY A 147 -2.16 12.96 2.11
N ASN A 148 -2.58 11.73 1.86
CA ASN A 148 -1.88 10.78 1.02
C ASN A 148 -1.77 11.29 -0.43
N LEU A 149 -2.90 11.68 -1.03
CA LEU A 149 -2.91 12.22 -2.40
C LEU A 149 -2.07 13.49 -2.52
N LEU A 150 -2.19 14.42 -1.57
CA LEU A 150 -1.40 15.65 -1.56
C LEU A 150 0.10 15.36 -1.43
N PHE A 151 0.49 14.42 -0.57
CA PHE A 151 1.89 14.03 -0.42
C PHE A 151 2.46 13.49 -1.75
N HIS A 152 1.76 12.58 -2.40
CA HIS A 152 2.21 12.03 -3.68
C HIS A 152 2.25 13.09 -4.78
N PHE A 153 1.28 13.99 -4.83
CA PHE A 153 1.29 15.11 -5.77
C PHE A 153 2.49 16.05 -5.56
N ILE A 154 2.81 16.38 -4.28
CA ILE A 154 3.97 17.24 -3.96
C ILE A 154 5.28 16.51 -4.26
N ARG A 155 5.39 15.22 -3.95
CA ARG A 155 6.57 14.40 -4.27
C ARG A 155 6.87 14.43 -5.77
N ASP A 156 5.82 14.37 -6.58
CA ASP A 156 5.90 14.25 -8.03
C ASP A 156 5.70 15.61 -8.75
N ILE A 157 5.82 16.74 -8.02
CA ILE A 157 5.51 18.08 -8.52
C ILE A 157 6.37 18.52 -9.73
N HIS A 158 7.55 17.92 -9.90
CA HIS A 158 8.41 18.19 -11.06
C HIS A 158 7.72 17.86 -12.38
N PHE A 159 6.79 16.92 -12.41
CA PHE A 159 5.99 16.60 -13.59
C PHE A 159 5.03 17.71 -14.01
N VAL A 160 4.68 18.63 -13.10
CA VAL A 160 3.92 19.83 -13.47
C VAL A 160 4.72 20.70 -14.43
N GLY A 161 6.04 20.80 -14.24
CA GLY A 161 6.96 21.49 -15.14
C GLY A 161 7.10 20.82 -16.52
N GLU A 162 7.02 19.48 -16.57
CA GLU A 162 7.18 18.71 -17.81
C GLU A 162 5.90 18.67 -18.67
N MET A 163 4.74 18.46 -18.06
CA MET A 163 3.49 18.21 -18.79
C MET A 163 2.37 19.22 -18.54
N GLY A 164 2.59 20.16 -17.64
CA GLY A 164 1.60 21.15 -17.20
C GLY A 164 0.68 20.62 -16.08
N LEU A 165 0.11 21.56 -15.32
CA LEU A 165 -0.68 21.27 -14.11
C LEU A 165 -1.87 20.32 -14.39
N TRP A 166 -2.63 20.58 -15.44
CA TRP A 166 -3.83 19.80 -15.75
C TRP A 166 -3.52 18.32 -16.01
N ARG A 167 -2.51 18.06 -16.85
CA ARG A 167 -2.10 16.69 -17.15
C ARG A 167 -1.52 15.97 -15.92
N ALA A 168 -0.77 16.67 -15.09
CA ALA A 168 -0.25 16.13 -13.84
C ALA A 168 -1.38 15.75 -12.87
N VAL A 169 -2.43 16.57 -12.76
CA VAL A 169 -3.61 16.28 -11.94
C VAL A 169 -4.40 15.09 -12.50
N VAL A 170 -4.65 15.07 -13.81
CA VAL A 170 -5.35 13.93 -14.45
C VAL A 170 -4.55 12.64 -14.33
N GLY A 171 -3.23 12.69 -14.42
CA GLY A 171 -2.35 11.54 -14.23
C GLY A 171 -2.42 10.91 -12.83
N GLN A 172 -2.96 11.64 -11.84
CA GLN A 172 -3.17 11.12 -10.47
C GLN A 172 -4.51 10.37 -10.29
N GLN A 173 -5.33 10.21 -11.32
CA GLN A 173 -6.69 9.66 -11.20
C GLN A 173 -6.73 8.24 -10.59
N SER A 174 -5.82 7.36 -10.99
CA SER A 174 -5.73 5.99 -10.46
C SER A 174 -5.32 6.01 -8.99
N HIS A 175 -4.30 6.79 -8.65
CA HIS A 175 -3.87 6.94 -7.26
C HIS A 175 -4.91 7.65 -6.39
N ALA A 176 -5.66 8.63 -6.92
CA ALA A 176 -6.77 9.26 -6.23
C ALA A 176 -7.89 8.25 -5.89
N PHE A 177 -8.21 7.36 -6.81
CA PHE A 177 -9.15 6.28 -6.57
C PHE A 177 -8.61 5.29 -5.51
N TYR A 178 -7.34 4.90 -5.62
CA TYR A 178 -6.66 4.07 -4.63
C TYR A 178 -6.78 4.68 -3.22
N THR A 179 -6.37 5.94 -3.04
CA THR A 179 -6.40 6.61 -1.73
C THR A 179 -7.82 6.79 -1.21
N PHE A 180 -8.80 7.02 -2.09
CA PHE A 180 -10.21 7.11 -1.73
C PHE A 180 -10.76 5.78 -1.19
N VAL A 181 -10.55 4.67 -1.91
CA VAL A 181 -10.96 3.32 -1.48
C VAL A 181 -10.27 2.92 -0.18
N LEU A 182 -8.96 3.18 -0.08
CA LEU A 182 -8.18 2.94 1.11
C LEU A 182 -8.75 3.69 2.33
N ALA A 183 -9.00 5.00 2.18
CA ALA A 183 -9.48 5.85 3.27
C ALA A 183 -10.86 5.42 3.77
N ILE A 184 -11.80 5.10 2.88
CA ILE A 184 -13.11 4.57 3.25
C ILE A 184 -12.95 3.25 3.99
N SER A 185 -12.17 2.33 3.44
CA SER A 185 -12.03 0.97 3.98
C SER A 185 -11.34 0.97 5.36
N VAL A 186 -10.27 1.75 5.53
CA VAL A 186 -9.58 1.91 6.82
C VAL A 186 -10.48 2.65 7.81
N GLY A 187 -11.16 3.72 7.39
CA GLY A 187 -12.09 4.48 8.22
C GLY A 187 -13.24 3.61 8.74
N LEU A 188 -13.86 2.82 7.88
CA LEU A 188 -14.92 1.87 8.27
C LEU A 188 -14.38 0.76 9.18
N SER A 189 -13.16 0.27 8.93
CA SER A 189 -12.50 -0.71 9.78
C SER A 189 -12.31 -0.19 11.20
N GLN A 190 -11.96 1.09 11.38
CA GLN A 190 -11.80 1.74 12.69
C GLN A 190 -13.13 2.02 13.40
N MET A 191 -14.22 2.21 12.65
CA MET A 191 -15.55 2.43 13.22
C MET A 191 -16.17 1.15 13.80
N ARG A 192 -15.75 -0.01 13.34
CA ARG A 192 -16.25 -1.29 13.86
C ARG A 192 -15.79 -1.48 15.31
N ARG A 193 -16.71 -1.86 16.18
CA ARG A 193 -16.33 -2.32 17.52
C ARG A 193 -15.52 -3.60 17.37
N ALA A 194 -14.40 -3.69 18.08
CA ALA A 194 -13.73 -4.98 18.22
C ALA A 194 -14.75 -6.00 18.74
N PRO A 195 -15.01 -7.10 18.03
CA PRO A 195 -15.92 -8.11 18.55
C PRO A 195 -15.31 -8.60 19.87
N GLN A 196 -16.13 -8.69 20.93
CA GLN A 196 -15.73 -9.41 22.15
C GLN A 196 -15.50 -10.85 21.72
N LEU A 197 -14.23 -11.22 21.58
CA LEU A 197 -13.83 -12.48 20.99
C LEU A 197 -14.05 -13.60 22.01
N ALA A 198 -15.07 -14.43 21.78
CA ALA A 198 -14.97 -15.82 22.15
C ALA A 198 -13.68 -16.42 21.54
N PRO A 199 -12.97 -17.35 22.22
CA PRO A 199 -11.74 -17.92 21.72
C PRO A 199 -11.99 -18.61 20.38
N ARG A 200 -11.63 -17.90 19.29
CA ARG A 200 -11.68 -18.44 17.93
C ARG A 200 -10.40 -19.21 17.70
N GLY A 201 -10.48 -20.42 17.14
CA GLY A 201 -9.30 -21.19 16.77
C GLY A 201 -8.37 -20.36 15.86
N TRP A 202 -7.07 -20.66 15.84
CA TRP A 202 -6.02 -19.95 15.11
C TRP A 202 -6.39 -19.65 13.65
N LEU A 203 -7.02 -20.60 12.97
CA LEU A 203 -7.46 -20.47 11.58
C LEU A 203 -8.44 -19.28 11.38
N ARG A 204 -9.53 -19.27 12.17
CA ARG A 204 -10.59 -18.24 12.06
C ARG A 204 -10.26 -16.93 12.77
N GLY A 205 -9.42 -16.99 13.79
CA GLY A 205 -9.05 -15.83 14.60
C GLY A 205 -7.88 -15.03 14.06
N ARG A 206 -7.01 -15.66 13.27
CA ARG A 206 -5.79 -15.01 12.75
C ARG A 206 -5.58 -15.21 11.26
N LEU A 207 -5.50 -16.44 10.77
CA LEU A 207 -5.10 -16.69 9.37
C LEU A 207 -6.07 -16.09 8.36
N LEU A 208 -7.38 -16.38 8.48
CA LEU A 208 -8.38 -15.86 7.56
C LEU A 208 -8.46 -14.32 7.56
N PRO A 209 -8.45 -13.60 8.71
CA PRO A 209 -8.36 -12.15 8.71
C PRO A 209 -7.08 -11.62 8.04
N CYS A 210 -5.91 -12.24 8.27
CA CYS A 210 -4.66 -11.84 7.63
C CYS A 210 -4.73 -12.00 6.11
N LEU A 211 -5.24 -13.14 5.63
CA LEU A 211 -5.42 -13.38 4.19
C LEU A 211 -6.39 -12.38 3.56
N TRP A 212 -7.52 -12.09 4.24
CA TRP A 212 -8.49 -11.12 3.74
C TRP A 212 -7.88 -9.71 3.64
N VAL A 213 -7.15 -9.27 4.67
CA VAL A 213 -6.47 -7.96 4.67
C VAL A 213 -5.43 -7.89 3.57
N SER A 214 -4.60 -8.93 3.43
CA SER A 214 -3.56 -8.98 2.38
C SER A 214 -4.18 -9.00 0.98
N SER A 215 -5.27 -9.76 0.78
CA SER A 215 -6.01 -9.79 -0.50
C SER A 215 -6.62 -8.43 -0.83
N PHE A 216 -7.17 -7.72 0.15
CA PHE A 216 -7.69 -6.37 -0.07
C PHE A 216 -6.60 -5.42 -0.57
N PHE A 217 -5.43 -5.38 0.11
CA PHE A 217 -4.33 -4.52 -0.31
C PHE A 217 -3.76 -4.94 -1.65
N CYS A 218 -3.65 -6.24 -1.94
CA CYS A 218 -3.24 -6.75 -3.25
C CYS A 218 -4.19 -6.28 -4.36
N LEU A 219 -5.51 -6.35 -4.15
CA LEU A 219 -6.51 -5.93 -5.13
C LEU A 219 -6.46 -4.42 -5.42
N ILE A 220 -6.40 -3.59 -4.39
CA ILE A 220 -6.35 -2.14 -4.60
C ILE A 220 -5.02 -1.69 -5.19
N HIS A 221 -3.97 -2.52 -5.10
CA HIS A 221 -2.65 -2.23 -5.66
C HIS A 221 -2.66 -2.08 -7.19
N VAL A 222 -3.66 -2.63 -7.87
CA VAL A 222 -3.93 -2.37 -9.31
C VAL A 222 -4.01 -0.87 -9.61
N PHE A 223 -4.51 -0.07 -8.65
CA PHE A 223 -4.71 1.37 -8.78
C PHE A 223 -3.61 2.21 -8.13
N ASP A 224 -2.62 1.58 -7.47
CA ASP A 224 -1.49 2.28 -6.86
C ASP A 224 -0.44 2.65 -7.90
N ALA A 225 -0.81 3.56 -8.77
CA ALA A 225 0.02 4.09 -9.83
C ALA A 225 0.05 5.62 -9.72
N PRO A 226 0.93 6.17 -8.88
CA PRO A 226 1.11 7.60 -8.80
C PRO A 226 1.63 8.10 -10.14
N LEU A 227 0.90 9.05 -10.72
CA LEU A 227 1.18 9.65 -12.00
C LEU A 227 1.26 8.65 -13.17
N ASP A 228 0.19 7.87 -13.33
CA ASP A 228 0.03 6.99 -14.49
C ASP A 228 -0.16 7.82 -15.77
N ARG A 229 0.82 7.76 -16.65
CA ARG A 229 0.82 8.47 -17.93
C ARG A 229 0.23 7.63 -19.06
N GLU A 230 0.22 6.33 -18.91
CA GLU A 230 -0.03 5.36 -19.98
C GLU A 230 -1.44 4.80 -19.90
N HIS A 231 -2.01 4.68 -18.68
CA HIS A 231 -3.27 4.01 -18.48
C HIS A 231 -4.27 4.84 -17.68
N SER A 232 -5.50 4.87 -18.16
CA SER A 232 -6.59 5.52 -17.45
C SER A 232 -7.10 4.65 -16.29
N LEU A 233 -7.78 5.28 -15.33
CA LEU A 233 -8.49 4.57 -14.25
C LEU A 233 -9.47 3.53 -14.82
N GLY A 234 -10.18 3.84 -15.93
CA GLY A 234 -11.11 2.92 -16.60
C GLY A 234 -10.40 1.66 -17.09
N GLN A 235 -9.26 1.79 -17.76
CA GLN A 235 -8.47 0.67 -18.26
C GLN A 235 -7.98 -0.26 -17.13
N ARG A 236 -7.54 0.30 -16.01
CA ARG A 236 -7.16 -0.49 -14.82
C ARG A 236 -8.36 -1.20 -14.19
N ALA A 237 -9.51 -0.54 -14.17
CA ALA A 237 -10.75 -1.16 -13.71
C ALA A 237 -11.22 -2.29 -14.63
N GLU A 238 -11.18 -2.10 -15.96
CA GLU A 238 -11.49 -3.13 -16.93
C GLU A 238 -10.57 -4.35 -16.77
N PHE A 239 -9.26 -4.12 -16.58
CA PHE A 239 -8.32 -5.20 -16.34
C PHE A 239 -8.64 -5.97 -15.04
N LEU A 240 -8.99 -5.27 -13.97
CA LEU A 240 -9.42 -5.91 -12.72
C LEU A 240 -10.69 -6.74 -12.92
N PHE A 241 -11.70 -6.23 -13.65
CA PHE A 241 -12.91 -6.99 -13.98
C PHE A 241 -12.60 -8.22 -14.84
N TYR A 242 -11.66 -8.12 -15.79
CA TYR A 242 -11.17 -9.26 -16.52
C TYR A 242 -10.57 -10.32 -15.59
N LEU A 243 -9.72 -9.95 -14.65
CA LEU A 243 -9.13 -10.88 -13.68
C LEU A 243 -10.21 -11.56 -12.83
N LEU A 244 -11.26 -10.81 -12.42
CA LEU A 244 -12.38 -11.34 -11.65
C LEU A 244 -13.36 -12.20 -12.46
N GLY A 245 -13.17 -12.29 -13.78
CA GLY A 245 -14.05 -13.07 -14.63
C GLY A 245 -15.34 -12.38 -15.04
N VAL A 246 -15.47 -11.10 -14.79
CA VAL A 246 -16.62 -10.24 -15.13
C VAL A 246 -16.34 -9.45 -16.41
N SER A 247 -15.67 -10.04 -17.38
CA SER A 247 -15.42 -9.36 -18.65
C SER A 247 -16.67 -9.37 -19.52
N THR A 248 -17.07 -8.20 -19.98
CA THR A 248 -17.99 -7.98 -21.11
C THR A 248 -17.34 -8.37 -22.41
#